data_7ea56cf0ceaf29020392e61abc65a972
#
_entry.id   7ea56cf0ceaf29020392e61abc65a972
#
_cell.length_a   1.000
_cell.length_b   1.000
_cell.length_c   1.000
_cell.angle_alpha   90.00
_cell.angle_beta   90.00
_cell.angle_gamma   90.00
#
_symmetry.space_group_name_H-M   'P 1'
#
loop_
_entity.id
_entity.type
_entity.pdbx_description
1 polymer ?
#
loop_
_entity_poly.entity_id
_entity_poly.type
_entity_poly.pdbx_seq_one_letter_code
_entity_poly.pdbx_strand_id
1 'polypeptide(L)'
;MAQTKPKAGQFYGVSGNGTDGQFLQTDGTGNMAWADTTVDPTLTSIDYPGTTTAADPAGGESIIINGTGFQTGITCTIGGTSATTAFNSATQITITSPAKAAGQYTVSVTNTDGGNVSSANFIQYSGVPVWTTNSGSLGTVEEGGTTSFQVTATEGSDTIEYAVTSGSLPSGYSLATATGAITGTAPSVSADTTSTFSITATDDENQTSSARSFSITVTNIPPSNFTNTDLYVGNGSNAGSYPSIGGTLDVATDFTPDLVFVKSTDVATGWVVGDSVRGDYAYMYLNSTGGDGSACGGFGSNPCSGTYANGGIGTDTNKFIVKDNAAGAYGVSGPGTNYVGYSFRAGGKPTATNSAGAGNSPTSGSVMIDGSASTTALAGNVQANKMSVNTTLDFSIVQFTTSSGSTNEVPHGLSGTPDLFIFKRADSSGSWYAYTQLIDGSLDYLSLNNTDAKSDASETAPTATTVYQPTSSASRDYMLYSFKSVPGISKVGTFDGNGTSSKLIETGFKVGWVMIKNTATAYRWYQLDIQRGGSSRLFVDDSAVASTTQETIRFLENGFEITTSDAEVNQSGSTMLYLAFAVDPSTTTPSLANSFQN
;
A
#
# COMPACT_ATOMS: atom_id res chain seq x y z
N MET A 1 64.43 53.61 -27.36
CA MET A 1 65.06 54.88 -26.89
C MET A 1 64.84 54.91 -25.38
N ALA A 2 65.90 54.88 -24.60
CA ALA A 2 65.77 55.05 -23.15
C ALA A 2 65.29 56.46 -22.87
N GLN A 3 64.05 56.62 -22.36
CA GLN A 3 63.56 57.90 -21.83
C GLN A 3 64.43 58.21 -20.62
N THR A 4 65.28 59.24 -20.74
CA THR A 4 65.99 59.81 -19.60
C THR A 4 64.98 60.45 -18.68
N LYS A 5 64.87 59.97 -17.45
CA LYS A 5 64.06 60.61 -16.43
C LYS A 5 64.42 62.06 -16.22
N PRO A 6 63.46 62.99 -16.09
CA PRO A 6 63.71 64.36 -15.71
C PRO A 6 64.43 64.38 -14.35
N LYS A 7 65.43 65.30 -14.18
CA LYS A 7 66.07 65.53 -12.89
C LYS A 7 65.27 66.52 -12.04
N ALA A 8 65.38 66.38 -10.70
CA ALA A 8 64.84 67.37 -9.78
C ALA A 8 65.36 68.77 -10.17
N GLY A 9 64.50 69.77 -10.22
CA GLY A 9 64.85 71.13 -10.69
C GLY A 9 64.49 71.43 -12.15
N GLN A 10 64.11 70.44 -12.94
CA GLN A 10 63.47 70.63 -14.26
C GLN A 10 62.01 71.03 -14.16
N PHE A 11 61.37 70.75 -12.98
CA PHE A 11 60.03 71.19 -12.62
C PHE A 11 60.09 71.97 -11.30
N TYR A 12 59.39 73.08 -11.20
CA TYR A 12 59.36 73.92 -10.01
C TYR A 12 58.74 73.19 -8.84
N GLY A 13 59.42 73.11 -7.68
CA GLY A 13 58.90 72.48 -6.46
C GLY A 13 59.14 70.96 -6.33
N VAL A 14 59.76 70.28 -7.27
CA VAL A 14 60.17 68.88 -7.15
C VAL A 14 61.47 68.70 -6.44
N SER A 15 61.50 67.99 -5.33
CA SER A 15 62.73 67.64 -4.59
C SER A 15 63.20 66.24 -4.90
N GLY A 16 64.45 66.06 -5.30
CA GLY A 16 65.07 64.77 -5.61
C GLY A 16 64.81 64.25 -7.02
N ASN A 17 65.49 63.19 -7.40
CA ASN A 17 65.29 62.43 -8.63
C ASN A 17 64.38 61.20 -8.31
N GLY A 18 63.34 60.99 -9.08
CA GLY A 18 62.55 59.78 -8.92
C GLY A 18 63.33 58.47 -9.10
N THR A 19 62.89 57.39 -8.50
CA THR A 19 63.41 56.02 -8.72
C THR A 19 62.78 55.39 -9.95
N ASP A 20 63.34 54.27 -10.40
CA ASP A 20 62.74 53.56 -11.51
C ASP A 20 61.31 53.09 -11.14
N GLY A 21 60.32 53.34 -12.03
CA GLY A 21 58.90 53.02 -11.82
C GLY A 21 58.10 54.21 -11.29
N GLN A 22 58.66 55.32 -10.87
CA GLN A 22 57.94 56.49 -10.41
C GLN A 22 57.62 57.47 -11.55
N PHE A 23 56.48 58.11 -11.44
CA PHE A 23 56.06 59.20 -12.32
C PHE A 23 55.69 60.47 -11.51
N LEU A 24 55.72 61.59 -12.18
CA LEU A 24 55.49 62.88 -11.54
C LEU A 24 53.95 63.12 -11.45
N GLN A 25 53.49 63.29 -10.23
CA GLN A 25 52.03 63.50 -9.96
C GLN A 25 51.83 64.87 -9.27
N THR A 26 50.75 65.56 -9.61
CA THR A 26 50.34 66.78 -8.89
C THR A 26 49.40 66.39 -7.70
N ASP A 27 49.61 67.13 -6.57
CA ASP A 27 48.79 67.01 -5.37
C ASP A 27 47.41 67.76 -5.49
N GLY A 28 47.12 68.29 -6.65
CA GLY A 28 45.92 69.10 -6.89
C GLY A 28 46.03 70.56 -6.45
N THR A 29 47.08 70.94 -5.79
CA THR A 29 47.40 72.34 -5.36
C THR A 29 48.50 73.01 -6.19
N GLY A 30 48.95 72.28 -7.19
CA GLY A 30 50.06 72.76 -8.11
C GLY A 30 51.45 72.31 -7.75
N ASN A 31 51.62 71.57 -6.66
CA ASN A 31 52.89 70.91 -6.36
C ASN A 31 53.01 69.60 -7.11
N MET A 32 54.26 69.22 -7.46
CA MET A 32 54.55 67.95 -8.13
C MET A 32 55.43 67.10 -7.19
N ALA A 33 55.06 65.82 -7.08
CA ALA A 33 55.85 64.83 -6.32
C ALA A 33 56.01 63.56 -7.15
N TRP A 34 57.12 62.82 -6.86
CA TRP A 34 57.29 61.51 -7.44
C TRP A 34 56.30 60.52 -6.76
N ALA A 35 55.48 59.82 -7.55
CA ALA A 35 54.64 58.77 -7.09
C ALA A 35 54.96 57.44 -7.75
N ASP A 36 54.90 56.41 -6.99
CA ASP A 36 55.03 55.04 -7.53
C ASP A 36 53.84 54.68 -8.43
N THR A 37 54.09 53.97 -9.50
CA THR A 37 53.03 53.39 -10.31
C THR A 37 52.42 52.25 -9.54
N THR A 38 51.17 52.44 -9.13
CA THR A 38 50.37 51.29 -8.56
C THR A 38 49.88 50.38 -9.68
N VAL A 39 49.98 49.10 -9.46
CA VAL A 39 49.40 48.11 -10.35
C VAL A 39 48.10 47.62 -9.69
N ASP A 40 46.96 48.08 -10.20
CA ASP A 40 45.67 47.60 -9.72
C ASP A 40 45.47 46.13 -10.12
N PRO A 41 45.31 45.22 -9.16
CA PRO A 41 45.02 43.84 -9.46
C PRO A 41 43.58 43.71 -9.99
N THR A 42 43.23 42.57 -10.63
CA THR A 42 41.88 42.20 -10.98
C THR A 42 41.54 40.86 -10.36
N LEU A 43 40.24 40.62 -10.12
CA LEU A 43 39.70 39.34 -9.67
C LEU A 43 38.86 38.72 -10.80
N THR A 44 39.05 37.45 -11.12
CA THR A 44 38.37 36.79 -12.23
C THR A 44 37.54 35.58 -11.79
N SER A 45 38.05 34.72 -10.93
CA SER A 45 37.36 33.54 -10.44
C SER A 45 37.90 33.04 -9.10
N ILE A 46 37.13 32.18 -8.46
CA ILE A 46 37.51 31.41 -7.26
C ILE A 46 37.41 29.91 -7.59
N ASP A 47 38.45 29.17 -7.13
CA ASP A 47 38.44 27.72 -7.16
C ASP A 47 38.37 27.22 -5.71
N TYR A 48 37.25 26.62 -5.36
CA TYR A 48 37.01 26.01 -4.06
C TYR A 48 37.62 24.60 -3.99
N PRO A 49 37.86 24.03 -2.79
CA PRO A 49 38.40 22.69 -2.68
C PRO A 49 37.42 21.61 -3.15
N GLY A 50 37.92 20.61 -3.87
CA GLY A 50 37.12 19.47 -4.32
C GLY A 50 36.08 19.84 -5.38
N THR A 51 34.81 19.49 -5.14
CA THR A 51 33.67 19.78 -6.02
C THR A 51 32.72 20.84 -5.45
N THR A 52 33.07 21.43 -4.28
CA THR A 52 32.23 22.46 -3.65
C THR A 52 32.29 23.77 -4.42
N THR A 53 31.23 24.56 -4.29
CA THR A 53 31.16 25.91 -4.89
C THR A 53 31.08 27.02 -3.84
N ALA A 54 31.22 26.65 -2.56
CA ALA A 54 31.29 27.57 -1.42
C ALA A 54 32.38 27.17 -0.43
N ALA A 55 32.78 28.11 0.41
CA ALA A 55 33.70 27.91 1.53
C ALA A 55 32.95 27.47 2.78
N ASP A 56 33.58 26.63 3.62
CA ASP A 56 33.00 26.24 4.92
C ASP A 56 32.95 27.47 5.87
N PRO A 57 31.84 27.73 6.54
CA PRO A 57 31.68 28.77 7.56
C PRO A 57 32.68 28.69 8.69
N ALA A 58 33.21 27.51 9.03
CA ALA A 58 34.27 27.37 10.04
C ALA A 58 35.62 27.97 9.60
N GLY A 59 35.79 28.19 8.29
CA GLY A 59 37.05 28.67 7.70
C GLY A 59 38.16 27.61 7.73
N GLY A 60 39.37 28.04 7.39
CA GLY A 60 40.55 27.16 7.40
C GLY A 60 40.83 26.45 6.08
N GLU A 61 39.96 26.62 5.08
CA GLU A 61 40.14 26.00 3.77
C GLU A 61 41.15 26.75 2.90
N SER A 62 41.85 25.99 2.05
CA SER A 62 42.77 26.51 1.06
C SER A 62 42.02 26.79 -0.25
N ILE A 63 41.77 28.05 -0.52
CA ILE A 63 40.99 28.54 -1.67
C ILE A 63 41.91 29.28 -2.63
N ILE A 64 41.73 29.04 -3.92
CA ILE A 64 42.49 29.72 -4.96
C ILE A 64 41.69 30.89 -5.53
N ILE A 65 42.29 32.07 -5.58
CA ILE A 65 41.73 33.25 -6.24
C ILE A 65 42.54 33.52 -7.49
N ASN A 66 41.88 33.55 -8.62
CA ASN A 66 42.44 33.87 -9.93
C ASN A 66 42.19 35.34 -10.28
N GLY A 67 43.15 35.94 -10.97
CA GLY A 67 43.07 37.35 -11.36
C GLY A 67 44.23 37.77 -12.23
N THR A 68 44.59 39.05 -12.21
CA THR A 68 45.80 39.57 -12.87
C THR A 68 46.46 40.66 -12.03
N GLY A 69 47.71 40.94 -12.26
CA GLY A 69 48.43 42.03 -11.61
C GLY A 69 48.77 41.77 -10.15
N PHE A 70 48.73 40.53 -9.67
CA PHE A 70 49.12 40.19 -8.31
C PHE A 70 50.63 40.31 -8.10
N GLN A 71 51.05 40.80 -6.92
CA GLN A 71 52.45 41.00 -6.55
C GLN A 71 52.85 40.19 -5.31
N THR A 72 54.09 39.83 -5.19
CA THR A 72 54.62 39.17 -3.98
C THR A 72 54.39 40.07 -2.75
N GLY A 73 53.79 39.46 -1.69
CA GLY A 73 53.41 40.17 -0.48
C GLY A 73 52.02 40.79 -0.52
N ILE A 74 51.17 40.48 -1.56
CA ILE A 74 49.77 40.84 -1.66
C ILE A 74 48.99 40.39 -0.42
N THR A 75 48.03 41.17 0.00
CA THR A 75 47.13 40.86 1.11
C THR A 75 45.71 40.72 0.62
N CYS A 76 44.94 39.85 1.30
CA CYS A 76 43.50 39.61 0.98
C CYS A 76 42.65 39.77 2.23
N THR A 77 41.46 40.36 2.06
CA THR A 77 40.42 40.39 3.09
C THR A 77 39.13 39.86 2.51
N ILE A 78 38.37 39.15 3.34
CA ILE A 78 37.03 38.63 3.01
C ILE A 78 36.01 39.28 3.96
N GLY A 79 35.10 40.06 3.42
CA GLY A 79 34.14 40.83 4.23
C GLY A 79 34.83 41.62 5.35
N GLY A 80 35.97 42.25 5.03
CA GLY A 80 36.79 43.02 5.96
C GLY A 80 37.67 42.23 6.94
N THR A 81 37.59 40.89 6.95
CA THR A 81 38.47 40.02 7.78
C THR A 81 39.68 39.57 6.98
N SER A 82 40.87 39.71 7.54
CA SER A 82 42.11 39.30 6.87
C SER A 82 42.16 37.78 6.66
N ALA A 83 42.50 37.37 5.45
CA ALA A 83 42.80 35.99 5.08
C ALA A 83 44.31 35.79 5.01
N THR A 84 44.85 34.68 5.51
CA THR A 84 46.23 34.29 5.25
C THR A 84 46.40 34.11 3.76
N THR A 85 47.35 34.85 3.15
CA THR A 85 47.49 34.94 1.69
C THR A 85 48.87 34.47 1.28
N ALA A 86 48.96 33.54 0.33
CA ALA A 86 50.16 33.11 -0.34
C ALA A 86 50.13 33.54 -1.81
N PHE A 87 51.20 34.18 -2.27
CA PHE A 87 51.38 34.56 -3.67
C PHE A 87 51.87 33.34 -4.48
N ASN A 88 51.12 32.92 -5.47
CA ASN A 88 51.50 31.81 -6.36
C ASN A 88 52.12 32.34 -7.66
N SER A 89 51.47 33.34 -8.26
CA SER A 89 51.93 33.99 -9.51
C SER A 89 51.24 35.35 -9.68
N ALA A 90 51.60 36.09 -10.73
CA ALA A 90 50.95 37.35 -11.07
C ALA A 90 49.45 37.19 -11.44
N THR A 91 48.96 35.93 -11.57
CA THR A 91 47.54 35.63 -11.93
C THR A 91 46.83 34.77 -10.90
N GLN A 92 47.51 34.39 -9.80
CA GLN A 92 46.92 33.47 -8.82
C GLN A 92 47.48 33.70 -7.42
N ILE A 93 46.59 33.70 -6.44
CA ILE A 93 46.93 33.63 -5.02
C ILE A 93 46.15 32.49 -4.35
N THR A 94 46.72 31.94 -3.28
CA THR A 94 46.04 31.00 -2.40
C THR A 94 45.73 31.69 -1.09
N ILE A 95 44.51 31.59 -0.62
CA ILE A 95 44.13 32.11 0.69
C ILE A 95 43.72 30.95 1.62
N THR A 96 43.90 31.16 2.93
CA THR A 96 43.20 30.37 3.94
C THR A 96 41.98 31.16 4.34
N SER A 97 40.76 30.57 4.12
CA SER A 97 39.48 31.23 4.40
C SER A 97 39.36 31.56 5.89
N PRO A 98 39.01 32.80 6.27
CA PRO A 98 38.62 33.11 7.66
C PRO A 98 37.23 32.55 7.96
N ALA A 99 36.92 32.26 9.22
CA ALA A 99 35.57 31.87 9.64
C ALA A 99 34.56 33.01 9.37
N LYS A 100 33.43 32.67 8.74
CA LYS A 100 32.33 33.59 8.39
C LYS A 100 30.99 32.86 8.57
N ALA A 101 29.93 33.60 8.80
CA ALA A 101 28.57 33.02 8.65
C ALA A 101 28.32 32.65 7.18
N ALA A 102 27.36 31.76 6.93
CA ALA A 102 26.91 31.47 5.57
C ALA A 102 26.42 32.76 4.87
N GLY A 103 26.74 32.90 3.59
CA GLY A 103 26.39 34.08 2.78
C GLY A 103 27.54 34.52 1.85
N GLN A 104 27.27 35.52 1.04
CA GLN A 104 28.21 36.08 0.08
C GLN A 104 29.01 37.25 0.66
N TYR A 105 30.29 37.27 0.36
CA TYR A 105 31.20 38.30 0.88
C TYR A 105 32.04 38.96 -0.22
N THR A 106 32.33 40.22 0.04
CA THR A 106 33.30 41.00 -0.75
C THR A 106 34.70 40.47 -0.51
N VAL A 107 35.42 40.21 -1.57
CA VAL A 107 36.88 39.95 -1.55
C VAL A 107 37.58 41.22 -1.93
N SER A 108 38.56 41.65 -1.10
CA SER A 108 39.44 42.77 -1.40
C SER A 108 40.87 42.31 -1.35
N VAL A 109 41.64 42.62 -2.39
CA VAL A 109 43.08 42.34 -2.43
C VAL A 109 43.86 43.66 -2.60
N THR A 110 45.02 43.72 -1.97
CA THR A 110 45.88 44.92 -2.02
C THR A 110 47.34 44.49 -2.25
N ASN A 111 47.93 45.01 -3.32
CA ASN A 111 49.32 44.83 -3.66
C ASN A 111 50.22 45.63 -2.73
N THR A 112 51.51 45.30 -2.70
CA THR A 112 52.53 45.98 -1.89
C THR A 112 52.79 47.40 -2.36
N ASP A 113 52.48 47.76 -3.61
CA ASP A 113 52.57 49.10 -4.16
C ASP A 113 51.36 49.97 -3.88
N GLY A 114 50.34 49.43 -3.19
CA GLY A 114 49.06 50.10 -2.86
C GLY A 114 47.97 49.95 -3.87
N GLY A 115 48.19 49.32 -5.04
CA GLY A 115 47.15 48.97 -5.99
C GLY A 115 46.17 47.98 -5.38
N ASN A 116 44.88 48.19 -5.56
CA ASN A 116 43.84 47.36 -4.92
C ASN A 116 42.63 47.16 -5.78
N VAL A 117 41.89 46.08 -5.49
CA VAL A 117 40.58 45.79 -6.07
C VAL A 117 39.65 45.18 -5.00
N SER A 118 38.39 45.52 -5.08
CA SER A 118 37.34 44.90 -4.28
C SER A 118 36.21 44.43 -5.20
N SER A 119 35.77 43.18 -5.03
CA SER A 119 34.65 42.63 -5.75
C SER A 119 33.57 42.16 -4.75
N ALA A 120 32.36 42.73 -4.86
CA ALA A 120 31.26 42.38 -4.01
C ALA A 120 30.70 40.99 -4.39
N ASN A 121 30.25 40.22 -3.39
CA ASN A 121 29.64 38.90 -3.60
C ASN A 121 30.57 37.93 -4.39
N PHE A 122 31.91 38.05 -4.20
CA PHE A 122 32.89 37.31 -4.96
C PHE A 122 33.18 35.93 -4.36
N ILE A 123 32.97 35.73 -3.06
CA ILE A 123 33.13 34.45 -2.37
C ILE A 123 31.83 34.09 -1.66
N GLN A 124 31.39 32.83 -1.83
CA GLN A 124 30.26 32.23 -1.13
C GLN A 124 30.75 31.43 0.07
N TYR A 125 30.03 31.51 1.19
CA TYR A 125 30.15 30.62 2.35
C TYR A 125 28.84 29.90 2.53
N SER A 126 28.89 28.58 2.61
CA SER A 126 27.73 27.68 2.86
C SER A 126 28.15 26.60 3.83
N GLY A 127 27.25 26.19 4.72
CA GLY A 127 27.53 25.16 5.72
C GLY A 127 26.96 23.81 5.26
N VAL A 128 27.48 22.72 5.77
CA VAL A 128 26.91 21.39 5.51
C VAL A 128 25.49 21.31 6.04
N PRO A 129 24.55 20.67 5.30
CA PRO A 129 23.18 20.52 5.75
C PRO A 129 23.07 19.85 7.11
N VAL A 130 22.20 20.39 7.96
CA VAL A 130 21.95 19.90 9.32
C VAL A 130 20.61 19.18 9.36
N TRP A 131 20.61 17.93 9.78
CA TRP A 131 19.42 17.12 9.90
C TRP A 131 18.43 17.67 10.95
N THR A 132 17.18 17.87 10.57
CA THR A 132 16.07 18.18 11.48
C THR A 132 15.30 16.94 11.86
N THR A 133 15.25 15.91 10.99
CA THR A 133 14.67 14.62 11.34
C THR A 133 15.62 13.81 12.22
N ASN A 134 15.16 13.30 13.35
CA ASN A 134 15.96 12.46 14.25
C ASN A 134 16.35 11.13 13.60
N SER A 135 17.51 10.59 13.95
CA SER A 135 17.92 9.24 13.54
C SER A 135 17.01 8.16 14.17
N GLY A 136 16.91 7.00 13.54
CA GLY A 136 16.17 5.85 14.03
C GLY A 136 14.88 5.61 13.27
N SER A 137 13.84 5.13 13.95
CA SER A 137 12.58 4.76 13.30
C SER A 137 11.83 5.99 12.77
N LEU A 138 11.46 5.94 11.50
CA LEU A 138 10.52 6.89 10.89
C LEU A 138 9.06 6.48 11.16
N GLY A 139 8.81 5.23 11.52
CA GLY A 139 7.49 4.69 11.82
C GLY A 139 7.28 3.28 11.30
N THR A 140 6.01 2.89 11.35
CA THR A 140 5.53 1.59 10.86
C THR A 140 4.51 1.80 9.75
N VAL A 141 4.38 0.81 8.88
CA VAL A 141 3.33 0.71 7.87
C VAL A 141 2.87 -0.74 7.80
N GLU A 142 1.58 -0.98 7.67
CA GLU A 142 1.06 -2.33 7.42
C GLU A 142 1.40 -2.77 6.00
N GLU A 143 1.59 -4.06 5.78
CA GLU A 143 1.77 -4.61 4.42
C GLU A 143 0.60 -4.19 3.51
N GLY A 144 0.89 -3.87 2.25
CA GLY A 144 -0.07 -3.28 1.31
C GLY A 144 -0.41 -1.81 1.55
N GLY A 145 -0.02 -1.24 2.71
CA GLY A 145 -0.27 0.16 3.06
C GLY A 145 0.58 1.15 2.28
N THR A 146 0.10 2.41 2.18
CA THR A 146 0.74 3.50 1.44
C THR A 146 1.17 4.68 2.32
N THR A 147 1.43 4.43 3.61
CA THR A 147 1.91 5.47 4.53
C THR A 147 3.18 6.12 4.00
N SER A 148 3.21 7.43 3.93
CA SER A 148 4.39 8.20 3.53
C SER A 148 5.21 8.64 4.73
N PHE A 149 6.53 8.69 4.56
CA PHE A 149 7.48 9.16 5.57
C PHE A 149 8.25 10.35 5.03
N GLN A 150 8.84 11.16 5.91
CA GLN A 150 9.56 12.35 5.53
C GLN A 150 10.88 12.45 6.30
N VAL A 151 11.96 12.71 5.57
CA VAL A 151 13.23 13.14 6.15
C VAL A 151 13.51 14.59 5.75
N THR A 152 14.06 15.36 6.66
CA THR A 152 14.37 16.78 6.44
C THR A 152 15.72 17.16 7.05
N ALA A 153 16.42 18.00 6.32
CA ALA A 153 17.60 18.72 6.77
C ALA A 153 17.45 20.20 6.40
N THR A 154 18.22 21.07 7.00
CA THR A 154 18.20 22.52 6.70
C THR A 154 19.61 23.04 6.53
N GLU A 155 19.78 23.95 5.59
CA GLU A 155 20.93 24.80 5.45
C GLU A 155 20.48 26.12 4.81
N GLY A 156 20.38 27.17 5.63
CA GLY A 156 19.97 28.50 5.15
C GLY A 156 18.69 28.52 4.33
N SER A 157 18.79 29.02 3.11
CA SER A 157 17.69 29.09 2.11
C SER A 157 17.91 28.18 0.90
N ASP A 158 18.91 27.31 0.95
CA ASP A 158 19.40 26.55 -0.19
C ASP A 158 18.57 25.31 -0.46
N THR A 159 18.63 24.80 -1.68
CA THR A 159 17.99 23.53 -2.06
C THR A 159 18.82 22.36 -1.57
N ILE A 160 18.16 21.37 -0.98
CA ILE A 160 18.81 20.18 -0.45
C ILE A 160 18.37 18.96 -1.24
N GLU A 161 19.33 18.13 -1.67
CA GLU A 161 19.09 16.84 -2.29
C GLU A 161 19.41 15.69 -1.32
N TYR A 162 18.55 14.66 -1.33
CA TYR A 162 18.66 13.50 -0.45
C TYR A 162 19.03 12.24 -1.24
N ALA A 163 19.97 11.44 -0.72
CA ALA A 163 20.39 10.20 -1.35
C ALA A 163 20.55 9.07 -0.33
N VAL A 164 20.05 7.87 -0.66
CA VAL A 164 20.33 6.65 0.12
C VAL A 164 21.77 6.22 -0.16
N THR A 165 22.60 6.13 0.88
CA THR A 165 24.02 5.81 0.78
C THR A 165 24.37 4.42 1.30
N SER A 166 23.52 3.81 2.13
CA SER A 166 23.67 2.42 2.58
C SER A 166 22.33 1.82 2.97
N GLY A 167 22.24 0.49 2.97
CA GLY A 167 20.99 -0.22 3.21
C GLY A 167 20.01 -0.08 2.04
N SER A 168 18.73 -0.36 2.29
CA SER A 168 17.65 -0.20 1.30
C SER A 168 16.35 0.19 1.99
N LEU A 169 15.53 0.98 1.30
CA LEU A 169 14.14 1.20 1.66
C LEU A 169 13.36 -0.13 1.59
N PRO A 170 12.21 -0.24 2.27
CA PRO A 170 11.29 -1.35 2.02
C PRO A 170 11.01 -1.47 0.52
N SER A 171 10.89 -2.70 0.01
CA SER A 171 10.51 -2.93 -1.39
C SER A 171 9.21 -2.19 -1.70
N GLY A 172 9.12 -1.57 -2.88
CA GLY A 172 7.97 -0.75 -3.27
C GLY A 172 8.02 0.70 -2.80
N TYR A 173 8.98 1.11 -1.95
CA TYR A 173 9.20 2.50 -1.56
C TYR A 173 10.33 3.16 -2.33
N SER A 174 10.21 4.45 -2.57
CA SER A 174 11.22 5.30 -3.18
C SER A 174 11.41 6.60 -2.41
N LEU A 175 12.64 7.13 -2.45
CA LEU A 175 12.99 8.44 -1.90
C LEU A 175 12.89 9.50 -3.00
N ALA A 176 12.14 10.55 -2.77
CA ALA A 176 12.15 11.75 -3.60
C ALA A 176 13.37 12.60 -3.25
N THR A 177 14.34 12.64 -4.14
CA THR A 177 15.65 13.29 -3.90
C THR A 177 15.52 14.77 -3.55
N ALA A 178 14.62 15.51 -4.20
CA ALA A 178 14.45 16.95 -3.98
C ALA A 178 13.64 17.30 -2.72
N THR A 179 12.89 16.39 -2.14
CA THR A 179 11.98 16.71 -1.03
C THR A 179 12.23 15.90 0.23
N GLY A 180 12.96 14.79 0.14
CA GLY A 180 13.14 13.85 1.24
C GLY A 180 11.90 13.01 1.58
N ALA A 181 10.83 13.07 0.75
CA ALA A 181 9.65 12.25 0.92
C ALA A 181 9.95 10.79 0.54
N ILE A 182 9.54 9.85 1.38
CA ILE A 182 9.66 8.41 1.14
C ILE A 182 8.25 7.87 0.97
N THR A 183 7.91 7.47 -0.25
CA THR A 183 6.55 7.07 -0.64
C THR A 183 6.57 5.76 -1.42
N GLY A 184 5.47 5.03 -1.36
CA GLY A 184 5.32 3.75 -2.05
C GLY A 184 4.21 2.90 -1.45
N THR A 185 4.19 1.62 -1.82
CA THR A 185 3.31 0.62 -1.23
C THR A 185 4.16 -0.42 -0.53
N ALA A 186 3.84 -0.71 0.73
CA ALA A 186 4.56 -1.69 1.53
C ALA A 186 4.42 -3.10 0.93
N PRO A 187 5.51 -3.89 0.85
CA PRO A 187 5.45 -5.26 0.36
C PRO A 187 4.70 -6.15 1.33
N SER A 188 4.17 -7.27 0.85
CA SER A 188 3.73 -8.35 1.74
C SER A 188 4.94 -8.98 2.44
N VAL A 189 4.80 -9.25 3.73
CA VAL A 189 5.82 -9.84 4.59
C VAL A 189 5.21 -10.98 5.41
N SER A 190 5.99 -12.00 5.74
CA SER A 190 5.53 -13.14 6.55
C SER A 190 5.67 -12.90 8.07
N ALA A 191 6.32 -11.82 8.47
CA ALA A 191 6.48 -11.34 9.84
C ALA A 191 6.91 -9.88 9.77
N ASP A 192 6.77 -9.14 10.88
CA ASP A 192 7.24 -7.76 10.98
C ASP A 192 8.68 -7.64 10.49
N THR A 193 8.89 -6.81 9.48
CA THR A 193 10.18 -6.67 8.81
C THR A 193 10.66 -5.24 8.87
N THR A 194 11.83 -5.01 9.46
CA THR A 194 12.44 -3.69 9.58
C THR A 194 13.53 -3.51 8.53
N SER A 195 13.35 -2.52 7.66
CA SER A 195 14.38 -2.05 6.72
C SER A 195 15.15 -0.91 7.35
N THR A 196 16.50 -1.02 7.38
CA THR A 196 17.40 0.02 7.88
C THR A 196 18.23 0.55 6.72
N PHE A 197 18.33 1.87 6.63
CA PHE A 197 19.06 2.56 5.55
C PHE A 197 19.65 3.87 6.08
N SER A 198 20.67 4.37 5.36
CA SER A 198 21.28 5.67 5.68
C SER A 198 21.10 6.62 4.50
N ILE A 199 20.84 7.88 4.83
CA ILE A 199 20.64 8.97 3.86
C ILE A 199 21.65 10.06 4.15
N THR A 200 22.19 10.71 3.08
CA THR A 200 22.90 11.98 3.13
C THR A 200 22.03 13.08 2.55
N ALA A 201 22.24 14.29 3.04
CA ALA A 201 21.68 15.52 2.49
C ALA A 201 22.82 16.36 1.91
N THR A 202 22.68 16.80 0.66
CA THR A 202 23.68 17.61 -0.06
C THR A 202 23.01 18.90 -0.53
N ASP A 203 23.65 20.03 -0.30
CA ASP A 203 23.19 21.34 -0.77
C ASP A 203 23.59 21.60 -2.23
N ASP A 204 23.20 22.74 -2.79
CA ASP A 204 23.53 23.16 -4.14
C ASP A 204 24.99 23.62 -4.29
N GLU A 205 25.73 23.87 -3.19
CA GLU A 205 27.18 24.04 -3.17
C GLU A 205 27.95 22.71 -3.05
N ASN A 206 27.28 21.56 -3.16
CA ASN A 206 27.84 20.21 -3.03
C ASN A 206 28.43 19.88 -1.66
N GLN A 207 28.02 20.58 -0.61
CA GLN A 207 28.40 20.20 0.75
C GLN A 207 27.44 19.11 1.25
N THR A 208 27.99 18.05 1.79
CA THR A 208 27.22 16.86 2.15
C THR A 208 27.26 16.61 3.65
N SER A 209 26.10 16.43 4.26
CA SER A 209 25.97 16.05 5.66
C SER A 209 26.57 14.67 5.95
N SER A 210 26.91 14.41 7.21
CA SER A 210 27.17 13.04 7.63
C SER A 210 25.95 12.17 7.41
N ALA A 211 26.15 10.94 6.94
CA ALA A 211 25.08 9.98 6.72
C ALA A 211 24.30 9.73 8.02
N ARG A 212 22.96 9.79 7.96
CA ARG A 212 22.08 9.52 9.09
C ARG A 212 21.30 8.24 8.84
N SER A 213 21.26 7.37 9.86
CA SER A 213 20.55 6.09 9.78
C SER A 213 19.09 6.23 10.18
N PHE A 214 18.23 5.62 9.39
CA PHE A 214 16.78 5.55 9.58
C PHE A 214 16.29 4.12 9.44
N SER A 215 15.08 3.85 9.92
CA SER A 215 14.40 2.58 9.69
C SER A 215 12.91 2.76 9.48
N ILE A 216 12.32 1.85 8.72
CA ILE A 216 10.88 1.70 8.53
C ILE A 216 10.55 0.23 8.81
N THR A 217 9.52 -0.02 9.62
CA THR A 217 9.02 -1.37 9.86
C THR A 217 7.75 -1.61 9.08
N VAL A 218 7.75 -2.63 8.23
CA VAL A 218 6.53 -3.17 7.62
C VAL A 218 5.98 -4.22 8.57
N THR A 219 4.75 -4.00 9.05
CA THR A 219 4.08 -4.95 9.95
C THR A 219 3.28 -5.95 9.14
N ASN A 220 3.42 -7.21 9.50
CA ASN A 220 2.63 -8.29 8.94
C ASN A 220 1.18 -8.20 9.44
N ILE A 221 0.23 -8.41 8.56
CA ILE A 221 -1.18 -8.57 8.92
C ILE A 221 -1.49 -10.07 8.85
N PRO A 222 -1.62 -10.75 9.99
CA PRO A 222 -1.84 -12.18 9.96
C PRO A 222 -3.15 -12.53 9.24
N PRO A 223 -3.19 -13.60 8.44
CA PRO A 223 -4.39 -14.04 7.73
C PRO A 223 -5.61 -14.26 8.63
N SER A 224 -5.41 -14.61 9.89
CA SER A 224 -6.49 -14.73 10.90
C SER A 224 -7.25 -13.43 11.15
N ASN A 225 -6.71 -12.26 10.79
CA ASN A 225 -7.45 -10.99 10.86
C ASN A 225 -8.49 -10.82 9.75
N PHE A 226 -8.52 -11.71 8.75
CA PHE A 226 -9.38 -11.57 7.56
C PHE A 226 -10.25 -12.77 7.29
N THR A 227 -9.75 -13.97 7.59
CA THR A 227 -10.45 -15.24 7.35
C THR A 227 -10.26 -16.18 8.51
N ASN A 228 -11.32 -16.88 8.91
CA ASN A 228 -11.25 -17.89 9.95
C ASN A 228 -12.06 -19.13 9.56
N THR A 229 -11.64 -20.27 10.09
CA THR A 229 -12.35 -21.55 10.01
C THR A 229 -12.62 -22.05 11.41
N ASP A 230 -13.88 -22.07 11.80
CA ASP A 230 -14.31 -22.42 13.14
C ASP A 230 -15.09 -23.74 13.14
N LEU A 231 -14.68 -24.65 14.02
CA LEU A 231 -15.38 -25.91 14.26
C LEU A 231 -16.17 -25.76 15.56
N TYR A 232 -17.46 -26.04 15.51
CA TYR A 232 -18.32 -25.93 16.68
C TYR A 232 -19.38 -27.04 16.72
N VAL A 233 -19.93 -27.27 17.90
CA VAL A 233 -21.03 -28.21 18.13
C VAL A 233 -22.30 -27.40 18.39
N GLY A 234 -23.36 -27.69 17.65
CA GLY A 234 -24.65 -27.08 17.84
C GLY A 234 -25.24 -27.42 19.21
N ASN A 235 -25.79 -26.43 19.89
CA ASN A 235 -26.34 -26.56 21.25
C ASN A 235 -27.86 -26.68 21.28
N GLY A 236 -28.52 -26.76 20.14
CA GLY A 236 -29.98 -26.81 20.04
C GLY A 236 -30.64 -25.54 20.53
N SER A 237 -30.02 -24.39 20.31
CA SER A 237 -30.37 -23.08 20.88
C SER A 237 -31.82 -22.61 20.59
N ASN A 238 -32.73 -23.53 20.24
CA ASN A 238 -34.12 -23.26 19.93
C ASN A 238 -35.16 -24.25 20.45
N ALA A 239 -34.82 -25.05 21.42
CA ALA A 239 -35.76 -26.01 22.00
C ALA A 239 -36.87 -25.39 22.90
N GLY A 240 -37.42 -24.22 22.53
CA GLY A 240 -38.43 -23.56 23.34
C GLY A 240 -39.56 -22.96 22.50
N SER A 241 -40.82 -23.03 23.00
CA SER A 241 -41.96 -22.35 22.38
C SER A 241 -41.88 -20.83 22.52
N TYR A 242 -42.28 -20.09 21.51
CA TYR A 242 -42.47 -18.63 21.55
C TYR A 242 -43.28 -18.22 22.79
N PRO A 243 -42.89 -17.22 23.61
CA PRO A 243 -41.88 -16.20 23.42
C PRO A 243 -40.51 -16.48 24.11
N SER A 244 -40.24 -17.67 24.58
CA SER A 244 -39.03 -18.06 25.29
C SER A 244 -37.91 -18.55 24.36
N ILE A 245 -37.88 -18.09 23.12
CA ILE A 245 -36.87 -18.45 22.13
C ILE A 245 -35.60 -17.71 22.49
N GLY A 246 -34.75 -18.30 23.27
CA GLY A 246 -33.64 -17.60 23.92
C GLY A 246 -32.31 -18.12 23.63
N GLY A 247 -31.94 -19.04 22.94
CA GLY A 247 -30.55 -19.44 22.80
C GLY A 247 -29.94 -19.04 21.44
N THR A 248 -28.96 -18.22 21.46
CA THR A 248 -27.97 -18.08 20.40
C THR A 248 -26.74 -18.87 20.79
N LEU A 249 -26.03 -19.40 19.81
CA LEU A 249 -24.67 -19.90 20.00
C LEU A 249 -23.70 -18.89 19.42
N ASP A 250 -22.86 -18.35 20.26
CA ASP A 250 -21.79 -17.45 19.86
C ASP A 250 -20.57 -18.27 19.44
N VAL A 251 -20.11 -18.12 18.22
CA VAL A 251 -18.88 -18.74 17.70
C VAL A 251 -17.83 -17.65 17.61
N ALA A 252 -16.82 -17.72 18.49
CA ALA A 252 -15.75 -16.73 18.55
C ALA A 252 -14.89 -16.75 17.28
N THR A 253 -14.49 -15.56 16.81
CA THR A 253 -13.58 -15.35 15.70
C THR A 253 -12.53 -14.33 16.11
N ASP A 254 -11.42 -14.23 15.37
CA ASP A 254 -10.36 -13.27 15.67
C ASP A 254 -10.71 -11.84 15.23
N PHE A 255 -11.77 -11.68 14.45
CA PHE A 255 -12.28 -10.40 13.92
C PHE A 255 -13.80 -10.39 13.85
N THR A 256 -14.40 -9.22 13.61
CA THR A 256 -15.83 -9.10 13.32
C THR A 256 -16.12 -9.54 11.89
N PRO A 257 -16.84 -10.66 11.67
CA PRO A 257 -17.10 -11.17 10.32
C PRO A 257 -18.11 -10.32 9.55
N ASP A 258 -17.92 -10.21 8.25
CA ASP A 258 -18.88 -9.60 7.32
C ASP A 258 -19.58 -10.62 6.43
N LEU A 259 -18.94 -11.78 6.18
CA LEU A 259 -19.50 -12.89 5.45
C LEU A 259 -19.22 -14.18 6.22
N VAL A 260 -20.24 -15.02 6.38
CA VAL A 260 -20.11 -16.30 7.08
C VAL A 260 -20.84 -17.39 6.28
N PHE A 261 -20.15 -18.50 6.03
CA PHE A 261 -20.72 -19.74 5.52
C PHE A 261 -20.76 -20.78 6.63
N VAL A 262 -21.89 -21.41 6.84
CA VAL A 262 -22.03 -22.48 7.83
C VAL A 262 -22.53 -23.75 7.16
N LYS A 263 -21.92 -24.88 7.53
CA LYS A 263 -22.30 -26.22 7.06
C LYS A 263 -22.19 -27.25 8.16
N SER A 264 -23.21 -28.09 8.31
CA SER A 264 -23.07 -29.32 9.09
C SER A 264 -22.12 -30.30 8.41
N THR A 265 -21.26 -30.95 9.19
CA THR A 265 -20.30 -31.94 8.70
C THR A 265 -20.78 -33.36 8.82
N ASP A 266 -21.77 -33.64 9.68
CA ASP A 266 -22.28 -34.98 10.03
C ASP A 266 -23.78 -35.17 9.77
N VAL A 267 -24.50 -34.09 9.46
CA VAL A 267 -25.94 -34.13 9.06
C VAL A 267 -26.07 -33.47 7.69
N ALA A 268 -26.89 -34.07 6.82
CA ALA A 268 -27.16 -33.54 5.47
C ALA A 268 -28.06 -32.30 5.56
N THR A 269 -27.44 -31.11 5.53
CA THR A 269 -28.11 -29.78 5.55
C THR A 269 -27.60 -28.91 4.40
N GLY A 270 -28.34 -27.86 4.03
CA GLY A 270 -27.81 -26.86 3.09
C GLY A 270 -26.67 -26.04 3.68
N TRP A 271 -25.94 -25.35 2.81
CA TRP A 271 -24.98 -24.32 3.17
C TRP A 271 -25.71 -23.03 3.50
N VAL A 272 -25.59 -22.54 4.70
CA VAL A 272 -26.22 -21.29 5.11
C VAL A 272 -25.22 -20.14 5.00
N VAL A 273 -25.63 -19.06 4.32
CA VAL A 273 -24.82 -17.87 4.09
C VAL A 273 -25.47 -16.68 4.78
N GLY A 274 -24.72 -16.03 5.69
CA GLY A 274 -25.07 -14.75 6.31
C GLY A 274 -24.04 -13.69 5.96
N ASP A 275 -24.46 -12.43 5.83
CA ASP A 275 -23.54 -11.31 5.63
C ASP A 275 -24.03 -10.03 6.32
N SER A 276 -23.08 -9.13 6.64
CA SER A 276 -23.32 -7.87 7.34
C SER A 276 -24.12 -6.86 6.51
N VAL A 277 -24.11 -6.98 5.18
CA VAL A 277 -24.76 -6.05 4.25
C VAL A 277 -26.28 -6.29 4.21
N ARG A 278 -26.71 -7.55 4.16
CA ARG A 278 -28.15 -7.90 4.30
C ARG A 278 -28.63 -7.73 5.74
N GLY A 279 -27.74 -7.89 6.70
CA GLY A 279 -28.02 -7.76 8.13
C GLY A 279 -28.21 -9.09 8.83
N ASP A 280 -28.35 -9.03 10.18
CA ASP A 280 -28.40 -10.21 11.03
C ASP A 280 -29.61 -11.08 10.71
N TYR A 281 -29.35 -12.39 10.69
CA TYR A 281 -30.36 -13.45 10.44
C TYR A 281 -31.00 -13.43 9.05
N ALA A 282 -30.55 -12.56 8.15
CA ALA A 282 -30.78 -12.73 6.72
C ALA A 282 -29.91 -13.90 6.22
N TYR A 283 -30.48 -14.84 5.50
CA TYR A 283 -29.76 -16.02 5.05
C TYR A 283 -30.13 -16.42 3.63
N MET A 284 -29.19 -17.05 2.96
CA MET A 284 -29.37 -17.75 1.69
C MET A 284 -28.73 -19.13 1.80
N TYR A 285 -29.14 -20.05 0.93
CA TYR A 285 -28.47 -21.34 0.79
C TYR A 285 -27.56 -21.31 -0.43
N LEU A 286 -26.27 -21.58 -0.24
CA LEU A 286 -25.28 -21.56 -1.33
C LEU A 286 -25.54 -22.67 -2.36
N ASN A 287 -26.04 -23.81 -1.92
CA ASN A 287 -26.41 -24.96 -2.74
C ASN A 287 -27.86 -24.90 -3.28
N SER A 288 -28.47 -23.72 -3.32
CA SER A 288 -29.88 -23.56 -3.75
C SER A 288 -30.09 -22.31 -4.60
N THR A 289 -31.05 -22.35 -5.47
CA THR A 289 -31.53 -21.21 -6.24
C THR A 289 -32.41 -20.25 -5.44
N GLY A 290 -32.87 -20.60 -4.22
CA GLY A 290 -33.72 -19.74 -3.40
C GLY A 290 -33.17 -18.33 -3.21
N GLY A 291 -34.03 -17.33 -3.15
CA GLY A 291 -33.70 -15.96 -2.82
C GLY A 291 -33.41 -15.77 -1.34
N ASP A 292 -33.38 -14.51 -0.90
CA ASP A 292 -33.17 -14.18 0.51
C ASP A 292 -34.34 -14.73 1.36
N GLY A 293 -34.00 -15.60 2.28
CA GLY A 293 -34.92 -16.21 3.23
C GLY A 293 -35.17 -15.38 4.48
N SER A 294 -34.89 -14.05 4.43
CA SER A 294 -35.06 -13.20 5.59
C SER A 294 -36.46 -13.24 6.14
N ALA A 295 -36.56 -13.47 7.43
CA ALA A 295 -37.82 -13.35 8.19
C ALA A 295 -38.31 -11.90 8.33
N CYS A 296 -37.59 -10.97 7.79
CA CYS A 296 -37.78 -9.53 7.91
C CYS A 296 -38.18 -8.97 6.55
N GLY A 297 -39.43 -9.16 6.17
CA GLY A 297 -40.09 -8.66 4.98
C GLY A 297 -39.38 -7.61 4.14
N GLY A 298 -38.69 -8.06 3.10
CA GLY A 298 -38.27 -7.22 1.96
C GLY A 298 -36.91 -6.55 2.06
N PHE A 299 -36.27 -6.56 0.93
CA PHE A 299 -35.07 -5.84 0.59
C PHE A 299 -35.17 -4.33 0.95
N GLY A 300 -34.32 -3.81 1.79
CA GLY A 300 -34.27 -2.39 2.16
C GLY A 300 -34.92 -1.98 3.47
N SER A 301 -35.56 -2.87 4.22
CA SER A 301 -36.06 -2.56 5.56
C SER A 301 -34.93 -2.65 6.60
N ASN A 302 -34.67 -1.52 7.23
CA ASN A 302 -33.67 -1.36 8.30
C ASN A 302 -34.19 -1.94 9.60
N PRO A 303 -33.32 -2.23 10.55
CA PRO A 303 -33.09 -3.52 11.20
C PRO A 303 -34.39 -4.19 11.62
N CYS A 304 -34.41 -5.49 11.53
CA CYS A 304 -35.49 -6.32 12.03
C CYS A 304 -35.85 -5.95 13.47
N SER A 305 -36.84 -5.08 13.66
CA SER A 305 -37.45 -4.78 14.96
C SER A 305 -38.66 -5.69 15.19
N GLY A 306 -38.42 -6.90 15.65
CA GLY A 306 -39.50 -7.85 15.93
C GLY A 306 -38.95 -9.18 16.39
N THR A 307 -39.72 -9.87 17.18
CA THR A 307 -39.46 -11.18 17.76
C THR A 307 -39.14 -12.21 16.67
N TYR A 308 -37.84 -12.52 16.51
CA TYR A 308 -37.30 -13.41 15.48
C TYR A 308 -37.75 -14.85 15.73
N ALA A 309 -38.72 -15.29 15.00
CA ALA A 309 -39.18 -16.69 15.00
C ALA A 309 -38.24 -17.59 14.14
N ASN A 310 -37.34 -17.00 13.33
CA ASN A 310 -36.57 -17.71 12.31
C ASN A 310 -35.08 -17.65 12.62
N GLY A 311 -34.38 -18.74 12.34
CA GLY A 311 -32.96 -18.88 12.56
C GLY A 311 -32.11 -18.23 11.46
N GLY A 312 -30.81 -18.38 11.53
CA GLY A 312 -29.83 -17.84 10.56
C GLY A 312 -28.50 -17.49 11.22
N ILE A 313 -27.76 -16.61 10.56
CA ILE A 313 -26.45 -16.16 11.02
C ILE A 313 -26.51 -14.66 11.28
N GLY A 314 -26.05 -14.23 12.46
CA GLY A 314 -25.76 -12.84 12.80
C GLY A 314 -24.28 -12.62 12.93
N THR A 315 -23.84 -11.36 12.85
CA THR A 315 -22.43 -10.97 13.03
C THR A 315 -22.31 -9.95 14.16
N ASP A 316 -21.30 -10.11 15.01
CA ASP A 316 -21.02 -9.21 16.13
C ASP A 316 -19.52 -9.12 16.36
N THR A 317 -19.10 -8.29 17.29
CA THR A 317 -17.68 -8.06 17.58
C THR A 317 -16.97 -9.37 17.91
N ASN A 318 -16.02 -9.73 17.06
CA ASN A 318 -15.17 -10.93 17.17
C ASN A 318 -15.94 -12.25 17.33
N LYS A 319 -17.11 -12.34 16.68
CA LYS A 319 -17.91 -13.57 16.65
C LYS A 319 -18.96 -13.53 15.53
N PHE A 320 -19.40 -14.68 15.11
CA PHE A 320 -20.71 -14.84 14.49
C PHE A 320 -21.67 -15.57 15.44
N ILE A 321 -22.94 -15.34 15.23
CA ILE A 321 -24.01 -15.86 16.07
C ILE A 321 -24.88 -16.76 15.21
N VAL A 322 -25.05 -18.01 15.61
CA VAL A 322 -25.96 -18.94 14.94
C VAL A 322 -27.22 -19.16 15.76
N LYS A 323 -28.33 -19.22 15.05
CA LYS A 323 -29.65 -19.49 15.63
C LYS A 323 -30.42 -20.41 14.71
N ASP A 324 -30.94 -21.52 15.24
CA ASP A 324 -31.83 -22.40 14.53
C ASP A 324 -33.30 -22.14 14.94
N ASN A 325 -34.28 -22.55 14.15
CA ASN A 325 -35.66 -22.50 14.59
C ASN A 325 -36.03 -23.74 15.41
N ALA A 326 -37.20 -23.72 16.05
CA ALA A 326 -37.70 -24.81 16.87
C ALA A 326 -37.83 -26.17 16.15
N ALA A 327 -37.78 -26.20 14.83
CA ALA A 327 -37.80 -27.40 14.02
C ALA A 327 -36.43 -27.84 13.51
N GLY A 328 -35.33 -27.10 13.86
CA GLY A 328 -33.98 -27.36 13.34
C GLY A 328 -33.87 -27.11 11.82
N ALA A 329 -34.76 -26.27 11.27
CA ALA A 329 -34.95 -26.17 9.82
C ALA A 329 -33.80 -25.44 9.08
N TYR A 330 -32.98 -24.67 9.79
CA TYR A 330 -31.87 -23.91 9.14
C TYR A 330 -30.54 -24.65 9.16
N GLY A 331 -30.41 -25.66 10.03
CA GLY A 331 -29.23 -26.53 10.05
C GLY A 331 -27.96 -25.83 10.42
N VAL A 332 -28.00 -24.85 11.33
CA VAL A 332 -26.82 -24.08 11.80
C VAL A 332 -26.49 -24.33 13.27
N SER A 333 -27.36 -24.93 14.07
CA SER A 333 -27.15 -25.15 15.51
C SER A 333 -27.96 -26.35 16.06
N GLY A 334 -28.16 -27.40 15.28
CA GLY A 334 -28.81 -28.63 15.73
C GLY A 334 -28.06 -29.23 16.94
N PRO A 335 -28.78 -29.76 18.00
CA PRO A 335 -28.11 -30.20 19.21
C PRO A 335 -27.19 -31.39 18.96
N GLY A 336 -25.95 -31.28 19.40
CA GLY A 336 -24.94 -32.32 19.24
C GLY A 336 -24.46 -32.56 17.81
N THR A 337 -24.86 -31.70 16.86
CA THR A 337 -24.42 -31.75 15.45
C THR A 337 -23.14 -30.94 15.29
N ASN A 338 -22.18 -31.49 14.54
CA ASN A 338 -20.91 -30.83 14.24
C ASN A 338 -21.05 -29.92 13.03
N TYR A 339 -20.47 -28.71 13.15
CA TYR A 339 -20.51 -27.66 12.13
C TYR A 339 -19.12 -27.12 11.84
N VAL A 340 -18.97 -26.61 10.64
CA VAL A 340 -17.87 -25.72 10.27
C VAL A 340 -18.44 -24.36 9.84
N GLY A 341 -17.85 -23.29 10.35
CA GLY A 341 -18.09 -21.91 9.95
C GLY A 341 -16.86 -21.34 9.24
N TYR A 342 -17.07 -20.67 8.14
CA TYR A 342 -16.01 -19.92 7.42
C TYR A 342 -16.39 -18.47 7.45
N SER A 343 -15.52 -17.68 8.05
CA SER A 343 -15.71 -16.25 8.27
C SER A 343 -14.77 -15.42 7.43
N PHE A 344 -15.28 -14.32 6.85
CA PHE A 344 -14.49 -13.39 6.05
C PHE A 344 -14.81 -11.95 6.48
N ARG A 345 -13.75 -11.14 6.60
CA ARG A 345 -13.86 -9.72 6.95
C ARG A 345 -13.94 -8.88 5.68
N ALA A 346 -14.98 -8.06 5.56
CA ALA A 346 -15.05 -6.97 4.60
C ALA A 346 -14.88 -5.62 5.34
N GLY A 347 -15.52 -4.56 4.89
CA GLY A 347 -15.35 -3.21 5.42
C GLY A 347 -16.20 -2.87 6.63
N GLY A 348 -16.93 -3.84 7.20
CA GLY A 348 -17.83 -3.64 8.34
C GLY A 348 -19.30 -3.46 7.92
N LYS A 349 -20.17 -3.59 8.92
CA LYS A 349 -21.63 -3.59 8.74
C LYS A 349 -22.16 -2.19 8.36
N PRO A 350 -22.84 -2.03 7.22
CA PRO A 350 -23.49 -0.77 6.88
C PRO A 350 -24.57 -0.39 7.91
N THR A 351 -24.58 0.87 8.33
CA THR A 351 -25.51 1.43 9.32
C THR A 351 -26.71 2.15 8.71
N ALA A 352 -26.67 2.37 7.39
CA ALA A 352 -27.72 3.02 6.61
C ALA A 352 -27.93 2.30 5.27
N THR A 353 -29.03 2.62 4.61
CA THR A 353 -29.27 2.26 3.21
C THR A 353 -29.13 3.52 2.37
N ASN A 354 -28.52 3.42 1.20
CA ASN A 354 -28.36 4.54 0.30
C ASN A 354 -29.72 5.04 -0.17
N SER A 355 -29.94 6.35 -0.13
CA SER A 355 -31.22 6.96 -0.50
C SER A 355 -31.51 6.75 -1.99
N ALA A 356 -32.73 6.43 -2.32
CA ALA A 356 -33.17 6.32 -3.72
C ALA A 356 -32.94 7.66 -4.43
N GLY A 357 -32.26 7.60 -5.59
CA GLY A 357 -31.93 8.81 -6.36
C GLY A 357 -30.74 9.63 -5.86
N ALA A 358 -29.98 9.13 -4.89
CA ALA A 358 -28.73 9.77 -4.45
C ALA A 358 -27.63 9.75 -5.53
N GLY A 359 -27.86 9.05 -6.65
CA GLY A 359 -26.86 8.85 -7.70
C GLY A 359 -25.69 8.01 -7.17
N ASN A 360 -24.49 8.30 -7.64
CA ASN A 360 -23.30 7.54 -7.26
C ASN A 360 -22.68 7.99 -5.94
N SER A 361 -23.16 9.07 -5.31
CA SER A 361 -22.66 9.56 -4.00
C SER A 361 -23.42 8.89 -2.87
N PRO A 362 -22.78 8.02 -2.07
CA PRO A 362 -23.47 7.26 -1.03
C PRO A 362 -23.98 8.15 0.11
N THR A 363 -25.12 7.78 0.67
CA THR A 363 -25.56 8.27 1.99
C THR A 363 -24.59 7.80 3.05
N SER A 364 -24.21 8.65 4.00
CA SER A 364 -23.28 8.27 5.07
C SER A 364 -23.74 7.02 5.82
N GLY A 365 -22.85 6.05 5.98
CA GLY A 365 -23.11 4.75 6.61
C GLY A 365 -23.71 3.68 5.68
N SER A 366 -24.06 4.00 4.43
CA SER A 366 -24.51 2.99 3.46
C SER A 366 -23.33 2.24 2.82
N VAL A 367 -22.17 2.86 2.75
CA VAL A 367 -20.92 2.29 2.26
C VAL A 367 -19.89 2.32 3.37
N MET A 368 -19.34 1.16 3.69
CA MET A 368 -18.28 0.97 4.68
C MET A 368 -17.02 0.49 3.98
N ILE A 369 -15.90 1.20 4.19
CA ILE A 369 -14.58 0.84 3.67
C ILE A 369 -13.62 0.75 4.85
N ASP A 370 -13.01 -0.41 5.06
CA ASP A 370 -12.02 -0.66 6.13
C ASP A 370 -12.51 -0.18 7.52
N GLY A 371 -13.77 -0.45 7.85
CA GLY A 371 -14.40 -0.09 9.11
C GLY A 371 -14.93 1.34 9.19
N SER A 372 -14.78 2.15 8.14
CA SER A 372 -15.18 3.56 8.12
C SER A 372 -16.27 3.84 7.09
N ALA A 373 -17.22 4.73 7.45
CA ALA A 373 -18.25 5.17 6.51
C ALA A 373 -17.66 6.07 5.41
N SER A 374 -17.98 5.75 4.15
CA SER A 374 -17.56 6.52 2.98
C SER A 374 -18.74 7.20 2.30
N THR A 375 -18.53 8.44 1.85
CA THR A 375 -19.44 9.19 0.97
C THR A 375 -18.80 9.52 -0.38
N THR A 376 -17.63 8.95 -0.66
CA THR A 376 -16.94 9.10 -1.95
C THR A 376 -17.80 8.52 -3.06
N ALA A 377 -17.93 9.25 -4.17
CA ALA A 377 -18.72 8.81 -5.31
C ALA A 377 -18.21 7.47 -5.88
N LEU A 378 -19.13 6.56 -6.10
CA LEU A 378 -18.86 5.24 -6.69
C LEU A 378 -18.93 5.29 -8.22
N ALA A 379 -18.23 4.38 -8.88
CA ALA A 379 -18.29 4.21 -10.33
C ALA A 379 -19.60 3.54 -10.78
N GLY A 380 -19.78 3.45 -12.10
CA GLY A 380 -20.89 2.73 -12.72
C GLY A 380 -22.18 3.53 -12.82
N ASN A 381 -23.25 2.85 -13.23
CA ASN A 381 -24.58 3.44 -13.41
C ASN A 381 -25.64 2.85 -12.47
N VAL A 382 -25.26 1.86 -11.66
CA VAL A 382 -26.11 1.23 -10.65
C VAL A 382 -25.67 1.70 -9.26
N GLN A 383 -26.62 2.25 -8.52
CA GLN A 383 -26.39 2.67 -7.15
C GLN A 383 -26.22 1.45 -6.23
N ALA A 384 -25.14 1.40 -5.46
CA ALA A 384 -25.03 0.45 -4.36
C ALA A 384 -26.01 0.86 -3.25
N ASN A 385 -26.94 -0.02 -2.91
CA ASN A 385 -27.88 0.22 -1.80
C ASN A 385 -27.16 0.15 -0.45
N LYS A 386 -26.31 -0.85 -0.29
CA LYS A 386 -25.37 -1.03 0.81
C LYS A 386 -24.09 -1.68 0.28
N MET A 387 -22.97 -1.37 0.92
CA MET A 387 -21.66 -1.89 0.49
C MET A 387 -20.72 -2.03 1.69
N SER A 388 -19.93 -3.09 1.69
CA SER A 388 -18.88 -3.36 2.65
C SER A 388 -17.62 -3.78 1.90
N VAL A 389 -16.50 -3.06 2.07
CA VAL A 389 -15.26 -3.26 1.30
C VAL A 389 -14.07 -3.32 2.23
N ASN A 390 -13.24 -4.34 2.10
CA ASN A 390 -11.91 -4.42 2.69
C ASN A 390 -10.87 -4.24 1.59
N THR A 391 -10.12 -3.13 1.61
CA THR A 391 -9.12 -2.81 0.59
C THR A 391 -7.81 -3.58 0.77
N THR A 392 -7.53 -4.09 1.98
CA THR A 392 -6.36 -4.94 2.25
C THR A 392 -6.58 -6.37 1.78
N LEU A 393 -7.78 -6.94 2.04
CA LEU A 393 -8.17 -8.27 1.56
C LEU A 393 -8.61 -8.25 0.08
N ASP A 394 -8.88 -7.08 -0.49
CA ASP A 394 -9.51 -6.90 -1.81
C ASP A 394 -10.77 -7.76 -1.96
N PHE A 395 -11.64 -7.67 -0.95
CA PHE A 395 -12.92 -8.36 -0.86
C PHE A 395 -14.05 -7.38 -0.60
N SER A 396 -15.16 -7.54 -1.31
CA SER A 396 -16.34 -6.69 -1.12
C SER A 396 -17.66 -7.44 -1.22
N ILE A 397 -18.67 -6.86 -0.53
CA ILE A 397 -20.08 -7.29 -0.55
C ILE A 397 -20.90 -6.08 -0.93
N VAL A 398 -21.70 -6.21 -1.99
CA VAL A 398 -22.56 -5.12 -2.50
C VAL A 398 -23.98 -5.59 -2.65
N GLN A 399 -24.91 -4.84 -2.09
CA GLN A 399 -26.35 -4.97 -2.30
C GLN A 399 -26.82 -3.89 -3.28
N PHE A 400 -27.49 -4.27 -4.34
CA PHE A 400 -27.96 -3.33 -5.36
C PHE A 400 -29.26 -3.77 -6.01
N THR A 401 -29.91 -2.83 -6.70
CA THR A 401 -31.13 -3.09 -7.47
C THR A 401 -30.87 -2.74 -8.93
N THR A 402 -31.10 -3.69 -9.85
CA THR A 402 -30.91 -3.47 -11.29
C THR A 402 -32.00 -2.56 -11.87
N SER A 403 -31.64 -1.82 -12.92
CA SER A 403 -32.60 -1.10 -13.76
C SER A 403 -33.12 -2.02 -14.87
N SER A 404 -34.43 -1.93 -15.16
CA SER A 404 -35.05 -2.67 -16.27
C SER A 404 -34.56 -2.17 -17.62
N GLY A 405 -34.19 -3.09 -18.51
CA GLY A 405 -33.84 -2.79 -19.91
C GLY A 405 -32.52 -2.07 -20.15
N SER A 406 -31.66 -1.95 -19.11
CA SER A 406 -30.37 -1.29 -19.19
C SER A 406 -29.23 -2.24 -18.86
N THR A 407 -28.03 -1.96 -19.40
CA THR A 407 -26.79 -2.55 -18.90
C THR A 407 -26.53 -2.03 -17.50
N ASN A 408 -26.29 -2.93 -16.57
CA ASN A 408 -26.08 -2.59 -15.17
C ASN A 408 -24.58 -2.65 -14.85
N GLU A 409 -23.95 -1.48 -14.71
CA GLU A 409 -22.55 -1.32 -14.28
C GLU A 409 -22.54 -1.13 -12.76
N VAL A 410 -22.13 -2.17 -12.04
CA VAL A 410 -22.18 -2.24 -10.58
C VAL A 410 -20.80 -1.96 -10.00
N PRO A 411 -20.65 -0.98 -9.08
CA PRO A 411 -19.37 -0.74 -8.40
C PRO A 411 -19.03 -1.90 -7.48
N HIS A 412 -17.74 -2.27 -7.42
CA HIS A 412 -17.26 -3.32 -6.51
C HIS A 412 -16.32 -2.82 -5.40
N GLY A 413 -15.72 -1.63 -5.55
CA GLY A 413 -14.90 -0.98 -4.52
C GLY A 413 -13.51 -1.56 -4.27
N LEU A 414 -13.06 -2.58 -5.01
CA LEU A 414 -11.74 -3.18 -4.88
C LEU A 414 -10.65 -2.26 -5.44
N SER A 415 -9.39 -2.56 -5.12
CA SER A 415 -8.21 -1.80 -5.59
C SER A 415 -7.94 -1.96 -7.09
N GLY A 416 -8.63 -2.86 -7.78
CA GLY A 416 -8.50 -3.14 -9.21
C GLY A 416 -9.51 -4.16 -9.71
N THR A 417 -9.35 -4.65 -10.92
CA THR A 417 -10.26 -5.63 -11.55
C THR A 417 -10.36 -6.90 -10.69
N PRO A 418 -11.58 -7.37 -10.34
CA PRO A 418 -11.75 -8.61 -9.60
C PRO A 418 -11.32 -9.82 -10.43
N ASP A 419 -10.67 -10.79 -9.78
CA ASP A 419 -10.34 -12.09 -10.38
C ASP A 419 -11.53 -13.05 -10.39
N LEU A 420 -12.41 -12.90 -9.39
CA LEU A 420 -13.67 -13.66 -9.25
C LEU A 420 -14.74 -12.74 -8.69
N PHE A 421 -15.93 -12.77 -9.27
CA PHE A 421 -17.10 -12.11 -8.69
C PHE A 421 -18.33 -12.98 -8.83
N ILE A 422 -19.21 -12.90 -7.82
CA ILE A 422 -20.37 -13.79 -7.68
C ILE A 422 -21.62 -12.95 -7.58
N PHE A 423 -22.55 -13.16 -8.49
CA PHE A 423 -23.89 -12.60 -8.40
C PHE A 423 -24.88 -13.60 -7.81
N LYS A 424 -25.71 -13.11 -6.90
CA LYS A 424 -26.84 -13.85 -6.39
C LYS A 424 -28.10 -12.97 -6.39
N ARG A 425 -29.14 -13.44 -7.04
CA ARG A 425 -30.44 -12.79 -6.96
C ARG A 425 -31.04 -12.96 -5.58
N ALA A 426 -31.46 -11.86 -4.96
CA ALA A 426 -31.98 -11.83 -3.60
C ALA A 426 -33.52 -11.82 -3.53
N ASP A 427 -34.20 -11.14 -4.47
CA ASP A 427 -35.65 -10.96 -4.45
C ASP A 427 -36.45 -12.21 -4.90
N SER A 428 -35.82 -13.19 -5.51
CA SER A 428 -36.45 -14.45 -5.92
C SER A 428 -35.43 -15.51 -6.32
N SER A 429 -35.89 -16.62 -6.87
CA SER A 429 -35.03 -17.71 -7.32
C SER A 429 -34.08 -17.28 -8.42
N GLY A 430 -32.81 -17.70 -8.33
CA GLY A 430 -31.72 -17.50 -9.28
C GLY A 430 -30.49 -18.23 -8.82
N SER A 431 -29.68 -18.75 -9.74
CA SER A 431 -28.42 -19.40 -9.38
C SER A 431 -27.41 -18.42 -8.80
N TRP A 432 -26.41 -18.97 -8.13
CA TRP A 432 -25.20 -18.28 -7.73
C TRP A 432 -24.22 -18.32 -8.89
N TYR A 433 -24.10 -17.27 -9.65
CA TYR A 433 -23.20 -17.20 -10.81
C TYR A 433 -21.85 -16.61 -10.44
N ALA A 434 -20.81 -17.42 -10.56
CA ALA A 434 -19.43 -17.03 -10.32
C ALA A 434 -18.74 -16.75 -11.68
N TYR A 435 -18.25 -15.55 -11.85
CA TYR A 435 -17.63 -15.05 -13.08
C TYR A 435 -16.13 -14.87 -12.90
N THR A 436 -15.36 -15.24 -13.93
CA THR A 436 -13.90 -15.05 -13.96
C THR A 436 -13.37 -15.00 -15.40
N GLN A 437 -12.21 -14.35 -15.60
CA GLN A 437 -11.47 -14.36 -16.87
C GLN A 437 -10.25 -15.31 -16.83
N LEU A 438 -10.03 -16.02 -15.71
CA LEU A 438 -8.80 -16.78 -15.48
C LEU A 438 -8.79 -18.16 -16.16
N ILE A 439 -9.91 -18.64 -16.71
CA ILE A 439 -9.98 -20.00 -17.25
C ILE A 439 -9.32 -20.05 -18.64
N ASP A 440 -9.68 -19.15 -19.54
CA ASP A 440 -9.13 -19.11 -20.91
C ASP A 440 -8.91 -17.69 -21.46
N GLY A 441 -9.12 -16.66 -20.63
CA GLY A 441 -8.94 -15.24 -20.99
C GLY A 441 -10.22 -14.55 -21.44
N SER A 442 -11.29 -15.30 -21.77
CA SER A 442 -12.64 -14.75 -21.95
C SER A 442 -13.35 -14.63 -20.62
N LEU A 443 -14.47 -13.88 -20.57
CA LEU A 443 -15.31 -13.88 -19.38
C LEU A 443 -16.16 -15.16 -19.37
N ASP A 444 -15.94 -15.99 -18.37
CA ASP A 444 -16.66 -17.23 -18.15
C ASP A 444 -17.52 -17.14 -16.89
N TYR A 445 -18.57 -17.95 -16.81
CA TYR A 445 -19.32 -18.16 -15.58
C TYR A 445 -19.54 -19.63 -15.25
N LEU A 446 -19.70 -19.89 -13.97
CA LEU A 446 -20.00 -21.18 -13.34
C LEU A 446 -21.14 -20.98 -12.34
N SER A 447 -21.93 -22.01 -12.08
CA SER A 447 -22.95 -21.98 -11.04
C SER A 447 -22.44 -22.67 -9.78
N LEU A 448 -22.39 -21.97 -8.63
CA LEU A 448 -21.96 -22.56 -7.35
C LEU A 448 -22.95 -23.60 -6.81
N ASN A 449 -24.23 -23.47 -7.14
CA ASN A 449 -25.30 -24.33 -6.64
C ASN A 449 -25.61 -25.53 -7.53
N ASN A 450 -24.76 -25.81 -8.51
CA ASN A 450 -24.86 -27.01 -9.36
C ASN A 450 -23.50 -27.48 -9.86
N THR A 451 -23.50 -28.59 -10.60
CA THR A 451 -22.28 -29.23 -11.11
C THR A 451 -21.87 -28.77 -12.51
N ASP A 452 -22.60 -27.89 -13.18
CA ASP A 452 -22.38 -27.54 -14.58
C ASP A 452 -20.91 -27.13 -14.87
N ALA A 453 -20.47 -27.45 -16.08
CA ALA A 453 -19.22 -26.94 -16.63
C ALA A 453 -19.32 -25.42 -16.86
N LYS A 454 -18.16 -24.77 -17.14
CA LYS A 454 -18.13 -23.36 -17.49
C LYS A 454 -18.98 -23.07 -18.74
N SER A 455 -19.50 -21.87 -18.80
CA SER A 455 -20.11 -21.29 -19.99
C SER A 455 -19.51 -19.93 -20.27
N ASP A 456 -19.30 -19.60 -21.54
CA ASP A 456 -18.84 -18.28 -21.94
C ASP A 456 -19.93 -17.25 -21.62
N ALA A 457 -19.56 -16.17 -20.96
CA ALA A 457 -20.47 -15.09 -20.65
C ALA A 457 -20.61 -14.14 -21.84
N SER A 458 -21.83 -13.65 -22.08
CA SER A 458 -22.07 -12.64 -23.11
C SER A 458 -21.90 -11.21 -22.61
N GLU A 459 -21.66 -11.06 -21.31
CA GLU A 459 -21.51 -9.79 -20.61
C GLU A 459 -20.15 -9.15 -20.90
N THR A 460 -20.09 -7.83 -20.70
CA THR A 460 -18.82 -7.09 -20.76
C THR A 460 -17.89 -7.53 -19.64
N ALA A 461 -16.61 -7.67 -19.95
CA ALA A 461 -15.57 -7.98 -18.96
C ALA A 461 -15.52 -6.94 -17.84
N PRO A 462 -15.16 -7.35 -16.60
CA PRO A 462 -15.03 -6.44 -15.48
C PRO A 462 -13.95 -5.38 -15.73
N THR A 463 -14.11 -4.21 -15.09
CA THR A 463 -13.12 -3.13 -15.10
C THR A 463 -12.43 -3.03 -13.74
N ALA A 464 -11.55 -2.06 -13.56
CA ALA A 464 -10.92 -1.77 -12.27
C ALA A 464 -11.90 -1.22 -11.22
N THR A 465 -13.13 -0.82 -11.61
CA THR A 465 -14.08 -0.16 -10.72
C THR A 465 -15.50 -0.75 -10.77
N THR A 466 -15.85 -1.47 -11.83
CA THR A 466 -17.21 -1.99 -12.06
C THR A 466 -17.21 -3.40 -12.63
N VAL A 467 -18.26 -4.15 -12.32
CA VAL A 467 -18.64 -5.40 -12.98
C VAL A 467 -19.99 -5.22 -13.67
N TYR A 468 -20.25 -6.06 -14.67
CA TYR A 468 -21.48 -5.96 -15.47
C TYR A 468 -22.44 -7.07 -15.11
N GLN A 469 -23.66 -6.69 -14.73
CA GLN A 469 -24.75 -7.62 -14.46
C GLN A 469 -25.66 -7.68 -15.70
N PRO A 470 -26.07 -8.88 -16.16
CA PRO A 470 -26.92 -9.05 -17.33
C PRO A 470 -28.17 -8.17 -17.34
N THR A 471 -28.55 -7.70 -18.52
CA THR A 471 -29.76 -6.90 -18.68
C THR A 471 -31.00 -7.72 -18.24
N SER A 472 -31.77 -7.14 -17.33
CA SER A 472 -33.03 -7.73 -16.86
C SER A 472 -34.25 -7.05 -17.48
N SER A 473 -35.31 -7.80 -17.77
CA SER A 473 -36.58 -7.25 -18.24
C SER A 473 -37.36 -6.52 -17.15
N ALA A 474 -36.91 -6.60 -15.90
CA ALA A 474 -37.50 -5.93 -14.74
C ALA A 474 -36.42 -5.55 -13.74
N SER A 475 -36.72 -4.59 -12.88
CA SER A 475 -35.87 -4.28 -11.71
C SER A 475 -35.80 -5.50 -10.79
N ARG A 476 -34.58 -5.82 -10.31
CA ARG A 476 -34.26 -7.00 -9.50
C ARG A 476 -33.25 -6.66 -8.46
N ASP A 477 -33.38 -7.30 -7.30
CA ASP A 477 -32.44 -7.15 -6.19
C ASP A 477 -31.37 -8.24 -6.21
N TYR A 478 -30.11 -7.82 -6.09
CA TYR A 478 -28.95 -8.68 -6.16
C TYR A 478 -27.96 -8.43 -5.02
N MET A 479 -27.22 -9.49 -4.70
CA MET A 479 -25.95 -9.43 -3.99
C MET A 479 -24.81 -9.68 -4.96
N LEU A 480 -23.71 -8.95 -4.76
CA LEU A 480 -22.44 -9.13 -5.43
C LEU A 480 -21.36 -9.37 -4.37
N TYR A 481 -20.59 -10.43 -4.54
CA TYR A 481 -19.40 -10.72 -3.75
C TYR A 481 -18.21 -10.71 -4.71
N SER A 482 -17.21 -9.85 -4.47
CA SER A 482 -16.08 -9.69 -5.37
C SER A 482 -14.76 -9.96 -4.67
N PHE A 483 -13.88 -10.70 -5.32
CA PHE A 483 -12.57 -11.11 -4.82
C PHE A 483 -11.50 -10.76 -5.83
N LYS A 484 -10.40 -10.16 -5.35
CA LYS A 484 -9.17 -9.98 -6.09
C LYS A 484 -8.04 -10.61 -5.29
N SER A 485 -7.15 -11.29 -5.94
CA SER A 485 -6.00 -11.96 -5.31
C SER A 485 -5.08 -10.98 -4.60
N VAL A 486 -4.71 -11.29 -3.36
CA VAL A 486 -3.79 -10.50 -2.55
C VAL A 486 -2.60 -11.39 -2.14
N PRO A 487 -1.37 -11.03 -2.53
CA PRO A 487 -0.19 -11.79 -2.16
C PRO A 487 -0.11 -12.06 -0.65
N GLY A 488 0.16 -13.30 -0.26
CA GLY A 488 0.24 -13.69 1.15
C GLY A 488 -1.11 -13.94 1.84
N ILE A 489 -2.24 -13.53 1.27
CA ILE A 489 -3.56 -13.57 1.91
C ILE A 489 -4.55 -14.44 1.13
N SER A 490 -4.74 -14.16 -0.15
CA SER A 490 -5.74 -14.84 -0.98
C SER A 490 -5.28 -15.05 -2.41
N LYS A 491 -5.83 -16.07 -3.08
CA LYS A 491 -5.56 -16.30 -4.50
C LYS A 491 -6.76 -16.93 -5.19
N VAL A 492 -7.21 -16.30 -6.24
CA VAL A 492 -8.00 -16.92 -7.30
C VAL A 492 -7.03 -17.37 -8.38
N GLY A 493 -7.11 -18.60 -8.83
CA GLY A 493 -6.19 -19.09 -9.84
C GLY A 493 -6.71 -20.34 -10.54
N THR A 494 -5.94 -20.77 -11.53
CA THR A 494 -6.22 -21.99 -12.29
C THR A 494 -5.01 -22.91 -12.31
N PHE A 495 -5.26 -24.18 -12.52
CA PHE A 495 -4.22 -25.16 -12.84
C PHE A 495 -4.78 -26.24 -13.76
N ASP A 496 -3.93 -26.82 -14.59
CA ASP A 496 -4.33 -27.95 -15.43
C ASP A 496 -4.15 -29.26 -14.66
N GLY A 497 -5.20 -30.06 -14.64
CA GLY A 497 -5.15 -31.40 -14.06
C GLY A 497 -4.19 -32.28 -14.84
N ASN A 498 -3.49 -33.16 -14.13
CA ASN A 498 -2.53 -34.12 -14.73
C ASN A 498 -3.01 -35.57 -14.67
N GLY A 499 -4.12 -35.87 -14.03
CA GLY A 499 -4.69 -37.19 -13.87
C GLY A 499 -3.85 -38.14 -13.00
N THR A 500 -2.91 -37.60 -12.20
CA THR A 500 -2.04 -38.38 -11.31
C THR A 500 -2.28 -38.02 -9.86
N SER A 501 -1.74 -38.84 -8.94
CA SER A 501 -1.89 -38.62 -7.49
C SER A 501 -0.90 -37.58 -6.91
N SER A 502 -0.30 -36.75 -7.72
CA SER A 502 0.58 -35.67 -7.28
C SER A 502 0.54 -34.51 -8.26
N LYS A 503 -0.09 -33.41 -7.85
CA LYS A 503 -0.10 -32.15 -8.57
C LYS A 503 0.11 -31.02 -7.58
N LEU A 504 1.27 -30.39 -7.64
CA LEU A 504 1.61 -29.23 -6.80
C LEU A 504 1.00 -27.95 -7.35
N ILE A 505 0.40 -27.16 -6.49
CA ILE A 505 -0.14 -25.82 -6.77
C ILE A 505 0.46 -24.83 -5.79
N GLU A 506 1.20 -23.86 -6.32
CA GLU A 506 1.81 -22.80 -5.52
C GLU A 506 0.86 -21.58 -5.42
N THR A 507 0.57 -21.18 -4.20
CA THR A 507 -0.27 -19.99 -3.92
C THR A 507 0.56 -18.79 -3.49
N GLY A 508 1.76 -19.00 -2.94
CA GLY A 508 2.59 -17.98 -2.32
C GLY A 508 2.40 -17.87 -0.82
N PHE A 509 1.55 -18.73 -0.24
CA PHE A 509 1.25 -18.75 1.20
C PHE A 509 0.77 -20.16 1.63
N LYS A 510 0.75 -20.39 2.94
CA LYS A 510 0.16 -21.58 3.55
C LYS A 510 -1.35 -21.50 3.47
N VAL A 511 -1.97 -22.46 2.77
CA VAL A 511 -3.41 -22.48 2.54
C VAL A 511 -4.16 -22.96 3.78
N GLY A 512 -5.12 -22.17 4.25
CA GLY A 512 -6.05 -22.54 5.32
C GLY A 512 -7.37 -23.09 4.81
N TRP A 513 -7.85 -22.52 3.70
CA TRP A 513 -9.11 -22.88 3.07
C TRP A 513 -8.97 -22.82 1.54
N VAL A 514 -9.58 -23.78 0.85
CA VAL A 514 -9.61 -23.79 -0.61
C VAL A 514 -10.91 -24.37 -1.15
N MET A 515 -11.42 -23.73 -2.21
CA MET A 515 -12.52 -24.20 -3.04
C MET A 515 -11.99 -24.51 -4.44
N ILE A 516 -12.34 -25.67 -5.00
CA ILE A 516 -11.82 -26.15 -6.30
C ILE A 516 -12.99 -26.59 -7.18
N LYS A 517 -12.94 -26.25 -8.48
CA LYS A 517 -13.91 -26.63 -9.51
C LYS A 517 -13.22 -27.09 -10.79
N ASN A 518 -13.58 -28.27 -11.28
CA ASN A 518 -13.30 -28.65 -12.66
C ASN A 518 -14.19 -27.81 -13.60
N THR A 519 -13.59 -27.04 -14.49
CA THR A 519 -14.33 -26.09 -15.33
C THR A 519 -14.82 -26.70 -16.64
N ALA A 520 -14.24 -27.83 -17.07
CA ALA A 520 -14.52 -28.45 -18.37
C ALA A 520 -15.67 -29.46 -18.34
N THR A 521 -15.99 -29.99 -17.16
CA THR A 521 -16.94 -31.10 -17.01
C THR A 521 -17.87 -30.85 -15.83
N ALA A 522 -19.08 -31.42 -15.87
CA ALA A 522 -20.10 -31.30 -14.83
C ALA A 522 -19.72 -32.10 -13.58
N TYR A 523 -18.81 -31.56 -12.80
CA TYR A 523 -18.33 -32.10 -11.53
C TYR A 523 -18.67 -31.15 -10.37
N ARG A 524 -18.52 -31.64 -9.14
CA ARG A 524 -18.84 -30.91 -7.92
C ARG A 524 -17.85 -29.78 -7.64
N TRP A 525 -18.27 -28.84 -6.82
CA TRP A 525 -17.42 -27.85 -6.18
C TRP A 525 -16.88 -28.40 -4.88
N TYR A 526 -15.60 -28.71 -4.84
CA TYR A 526 -14.90 -29.19 -3.63
C TYR A 526 -14.53 -28.04 -2.72
N GLN A 527 -14.73 -28.25 -1.42
CA GLN A 527 -14.26 -27.33 -0.40
C GLN A 527 -13.53 -28.11 0.68
N LEU A 528 -12.33 -27.64 1.03
CA LEU A 528 -11.43 -28.23 2.01
C LEU A 528 -10.80 -27.13 2.86
N ASP A 529 -10.47 -27.48 4.11
CA ASP A 529 -9.75 -26.60 5.03
C ASP A 529 -8.74 -27.37 5.87
N ILE A 530 -7.75 -26.62 6.37
CA ILE A 530 -6.65 -27.17 7.15
C ILE A 530 -7.13 -27.70 8.52
N GLN A 531 -8.19 -27.14 9.10
CA GLN A 531 -8.70 -27.52 10.43
C GLN A 531 -9.31 -28.92 10.42
N ARG A 532 -9.99 -29.31 9.34
CA ARG A 532 -10.56 -30.64 9.17
C ARG A 532 -9.61 -31.58 8.41
N GLY A 533 -8.56 -31.04 7.80
CA GLY A 533 -7.57 -31.78 7.01
C GLY A 533 -8.00 -32.09 5.57
N GLY A 534 -7.02 -32.42 4.73
CA GLY A 534 -7.21 -32.60 3.29
C GLY A 534 -8.05 -33.82 2.86
N SER A 535 -8.44 -34.68 3.80
CA SER A 535 -9.35 -35.81 3.56
C SER A 535 -10.82 -35.44 3.79
N SER A 536 -11.11 -34.36 4.53
CA SER A 536 -12.47 -33.99 4.94
C SER A 536 -13.06 -32.97 3.98
N ARG A 537 -13.57 -33.45 2.86
CA ARG A 537 -14.15 -32.63 1.80
C ARG A 537 -15.64 -32.37 2.01
N LEU A 538 -16.07 -31.16 1.71
CA LEU A 538 -17.46 -30.77 1.56
C LEU A 538 -17.73 -30.35 0.11
N PHE A 539 -19.01 -30.37 -0.28
CA PHE A 539 -19.42 -29.97 -1.63
C PHE A 539 -20.30 -28.72 -1.53
N VAL A 540 -19.90 -27.66 -2.23
CA VAL A 540 -20.60 -26.36 -2.19
C VAL A 540 -22.00 -26.46 -2.83
N ASP A 541 -22.12 -27.28 -3.85
CA ASP A 541 -23.34 -27.53 -4.63
C ASP A 541 -24.30 -28.55 -4.00
N ASP A 542 -23.94 -29.14 -2.85
CA ASP A 542 -24.69 -30.24 -2.27
C ASP A 542 -24.94 -30.07 -0.76
N SER A 543 -25.97 -30.73 -0.28
CA SER A 543 -26.30 -30.86 1.15
C SER A 543 -25.61 -32.04 1.83
N ALA A 544 -24.86 -32.88 1.11
CA ALA A 544 -24.20 -34.06 1.66
C ALA A 544 -23.29 -33.74 2.86
N VAL A 545 -23.13 -34.72 3.73
CA VAL A 545 -22.19 -34.68 4.85
C VAL A 545 -20.75 -34.69 4.36
N ALA A 546 -19.81 -34.36 5.25
CA ALA A 546 -18.39 -34.42 4.92
C ALA A 546 -17.98 -35.83 4.48
N SER A 547 -17.26 -35.90 3.36
CA SER A 547 -16.69 -37.15 2.87
C SER A 547 -15.22 -37.25 3.29
N THR A 548 -14.84 -38.35 3.94
CA THR A 548 -13.50 -38.57 4.48
C THR A 548 -12.81 -39.82 3.89
N THR A 549 -13.28 -40.31 2.74
CA THR A 549 -12.88 -41.61 2.19
C THR A 549 -11.44 -41.64 1.66
N GLN A 550 -10.87 -40.53 1.26
CA GLN A 550 -9.48 -40.46 0.81
C GLN A 550 -8.91 -39.02 0.98
N GLU A 551 -7.61 -38.90 1.12
CA GLU A 551 -6.96 -37.58 1.06
C GLU A 551 -7.10 -37.01 -0.35
N THR A 552 -7.70 -35.83 -0.45
CA THR A 552 -7.90 -35.13 -1.73
C THR A 552 -6.79 -34.12 -1.98
N ILE A 553 -6.39 -33.41 -0.91
CA ILE A 553 -5.28 -32.45 -0.96
C ILE A 553 -4.38 -32.62 0.26
N ARG A 554 -3.14 -32.15 0.12
CA ARG A 554 -2.21 -31.90 1.23
C ARG A 554 -1.91 -30.42 1.30
N PHE A 555 -2.12 -29.83 2.46
CA PHE A 555 -1.77 -28.42 2.72
C PHE A 555 -0.26 -28.28 2.91
N LEU A 556 0.34 -27.29 2.25
CA LEU A 556 1.79 -27.03 2.25
C LEU A 556 2.07 -25.60 2.70
N GLU A 557 3.31 -25.30 3.07
CA GLU A 557 3.74 -23.97 3.51
C GLU A 557 3.62 -22.89 2.41
N ASN A 558 3.62 -23.30 1.14
CA ASN A 558 3.55 -22.38 -0.01
C ASN A 558 2.44 -22.76 -1.01
N GLY A 559 1.38 -23.41 -0.55
CA GLY A 559 0.30 -23.85 -1.43
C GLY A 559 -0.37 -25.14 -0.99
N PHE A 560 -0.74 -25.96 -1.95
CA PHE A 560 -1.32 -27.28 -1.71
C PHE A 560 -0.96 -28.28 -2.81
N GLU A 561 -1.06 -29.54 -2.50
CA GLU A 561 -0.86 -30.64 -3.44
C GLU A 561 -2.16 -31.41 -3.60
N ILE A 562 -2.61 -31.66 -4.84
CA ILE A 562 -3.67 -32.63 -5.12
C ILE A 562 -3.06 -34.03 -5.00
N THR A 563 -3.59 -34.84 -4.09
CA THR A 563 -3.04 -36.19 -3.78
C THR A 563 -3.81 -37.32 -4.43
N THR A 564 -4.79 -36.97 -5.28
CA THR A 564 -5.66 -37.93 -5.97
C THR A 564 -5.62 -37.79 -7.49
N SER A 565 -5.89 -38.87 -8.21
CA SER A 565 -6.16 -38.87 -9.66
C SER A 565 -7.63 -38.64 -10.00
N ASP A 566 -8.47 -38.31 -9.01
CA ASP A 566 -9.92 -38.08 -9.19
C ASP A 566 -10.17 -36.99 -10.23
N ALA A 567 -10.94 -37.33 -11.26
CA ALA A 567 -11.25 -36.42 -12.36
C ALA A 567 -12.02 -35.16 -11.92
N GLU A 568 -12.72 -35.20 -10.79
CA GLU A 568 -13.46 -34.03 -10.29
C GLU A 568 -12.52 -32.88 -9.91
N VAL A 569 -11.29 -33.17 -9.47
CA VAL A 569 -10.31 -32.17 -9.03
C VAL A 569 -8.96 -32.23 -9.77
N ASN A 570 -8.74 -33.26 -10.64
CA ASN A 570 -7.45 -33.45 -11.29
C ASN A 570 -7.55 -34.14 -12.66
N GLN A 571 -8.62 -33.95 -13.42
CA GLN A 571 -8.78 -34.54 -14.75
C GLN A 571 -7.66 -34.06 -15.70
N SER A 572 -6.94 -35.01 -16.29
CA SER A 572 -5.87 -34.68 -17.26
C SER A 572 -6.39 -33.85 -18.43
N GLY A 573 -5.73 -32.73 -18.70
CA GLY A 573 -6.07 -31.80 -19.79
C GLY A 573 -7.30 -30.91 -19.54
N SER A 574 -7.83 -30.92 -18.32
CA SER A 574 -8.90 -29.99 -17.91
C SER A 574 -8.37 -28.92 -16.98
N THR A 575 -8.84 -27.69 -17.16
CA THR A 575 -8.50 -26.57 -16.27
C THR A 575 -9.37 -26.63 -15.01
N MET A 576 -8.74 -26.50 -13.85
CA MET A 576 -9.35 -26.35 -12.55
C MET A 576 -9.30 -24.89 -12.12
N LEU A 577 -10.42 -24.33 -11.68
CA LEU A 577 -10.48 -23.03 -11.01
C LEU A 577 -10.39 -23.25 -9.50
N TYR A 578 -9.66 -22.40 -8.78
CA TYR A 578 -9.65 -22.40 -7.33
C TYR A 578 -9.71 -20.99 -6.73
N LEU A 579 -10.29 -20.91 -5.53
CA LEU A 579 -10.20 -19.77 -4.62
C LEU A 579 -9.58 -20.29 -3.32
N ALA A 580 -8.47 -19.70 -2.89
CA ALA A 580 -7.75 -20.09 -1.68
C ALA A 580 -7.49 -18.89 -0.78
N PHE A 581 -7.54 -19.14 0.54
CA PHE A 581 -7.17 -18.17 1.57
C PHE A 581 -6.07 -18.72 2.45
N ALA A 582 -5.19 -17.82 2.89
CA ALA A 582 -4.09 -18.14 3.78
C ALA A 582 -4.59 -18.46 5.19
N VAL A 583 -3.75 -19.18 5.93
CA VAL A 583 -3.82 -19.34 7.39
C VAL A 583 -2.48 -18.90 7.99
N ASP A 584 -2.47 -18.56 9.27
CA ASP A 584 -1.21 -18.23 9.95
C ASP A 584 -0.18 -19.35 9.82
N PRO A 585 1.08 -19.05 9.49
CA PRO A 585 2.10 -20.05 9.25
C PRO A 585 2.31 -21.04 10.40
N SER A 586 2.04 -20.59 11.64
CA SER A 586 2.13 -21.43 12.83
C SER A 586 1.01 -22.46 12.98
N THR A 587 -0.08 -22.35 12.20
CA THR A 587 -1.22 -23.27 12.25
C THR A 587 -0.76 -24.67 11.83
N THR A 588 -0.94 -25.65 12.72
CA THR A 588 -0.66 -27.06 12.43
C THR A 588 -1.91 -27.75 11.90
N THR A 589 -1.76 -28.65 10.94
CA THR A 589 -2.86 -29.53 10.52
C THR A 589 -3.24 -30.44 11.69
N PRO A 590 -4.47 -30.43 12.21
CA PRO A 590 -4.85 -31.30 13.29
C PRO A 590 -4.74 -32.77 12.87
N SER A 591 -4.30 -33.64 13.79
CA SER A 591 -4.54 -35.06 13.62
C SER A 591 -6.04 -35.31 13.77
N LEU A 592 -6.62 -36.17 12.96
CA LEU A 592 -8.06 -36.51 12.91
C LEU A 592 -8.76 -36.76 14.26
N ALA A 593 -8.02 -36.85 15.36
CA ALA A 593 -8.53 -37.19 16.68
C ALA A 593 -9.00 -35.96 17.53
N ASN A 594 -8.71 -34.71 17.15
CA ASN A 594 -8.91 -33.55 18.03
C ASN A 594 -9.72 -32.39 17.40
N SER A 595 -10.49 -32.61 16.36
CA SER A 595 -11.06 -31.53 15.56
C SER A 595 -12.35 -30.87 16.08
N PHE A 596 -12.93 -31.31 17.20
CA PHE A 596 -14.14 -30.69 17.75
C PHE A 596 -13.91 -30.36 19.22
N GLN A 597 -13.93 -29.08 19.55
CA GLN A 597 -14.01 -28.61 20.94
C GLN A 597 -15.45 -28.69 21.44
N ASN A 598 -15.62 -29.26 22.62
CA ASN A 598 -16.92 -29.35 23.33
C ASN A 598 -17.34 -28.01 23.93
#